data_16d462c9eae1227f33a69e3f03f12949
#
_entry.id   16d462c9eae1227f33a69e3f03f12949
#
_cell.length_a   1.000
_cell.length_b   1.000
_cell.length_c   1.000
_cell.angle_alpha   90.00
_cell.angle_beta   90.00
_cell.angle_gamma   90.00
#
_symmetry.space_group_name_H-M   'P 1'
#
loop_
_entity.id
_entity.type
_entity.pdbx_description
1 polymer ?
#
loop_
_entity_poly.entity_id
_entity_poly.type
_entity_poly.pdbx_seq_one_letter_code
_entity_poly.pdbx_strand_id
1 'polypeptide(L)'
;MIVTELYNGQGLGNQLWNYVVTKLIADKHGYTHGVMSPHKYKGKEFLDISFGEVVLGGNGPEGGPPTSLPNGVNTYYRERLVRHPNSLDITKCDTIMLGVSDNTKIDGNLQSIDYIKNHKELIQSWLVIKDGYNITDY
;
A
#
# COMPACT_ATOMS: atom_id res chain seq x y z
N MET A 1 0.84 -14.30 -1.07
CA MET A 1 0.03 -13.06 -0.96
C MET A 1 0.87 -11.95 -0.36
N ILE A 2 0.80 -10.77 -0.95
CA ILE A 2 1.34 -9.55 -0.37
C ILE A 2 0.17 -8.76 0.19
N VAL A 3 0.27 -8.37 1.46
CA VAL A 3 -0.85 -7.76 2.18
C VAL A 3 -0.48 -6.35 2.63
N THR A 4 -1.39 -5.41 2.40
CA THR A 4 -1.36 -4.08 2.99
C THR A 4 -2.57 -3.89 3.90
N GLU A 5 -2.42 -3.05 4.91
CA GLU A 5 -3.53 -2.68 5.79
C GLU A 5 -3.80 -1.18 5.69
N LEU A 6 -5.07 -0.81 5.65
CA LEU A 6 -5.50 0.58 5.67
C LEU A 6 -5.79 0.99 7.12
N TYR A 7 -5.18 2.09 7.57
CA TYR A 7 -5.30 2.56 8.94
C TYR A 7 -6.08 3.89 9.00
N ASN A 8 -6.82 4.09 10.06
CA ASN A 8 -7.55 5.34 10.30
C ASN A 8 -6.62 6.55 10.41
N GLY A 9 -5.43 6.36 10.95
CA GLY A 9 -4.44 7.43 11.09
C GLY A 9 -3.74 7.83 9.81
N GLN A 10 -3.93 7.10 8.72
CA GLN A 10 -3.35 7.44 7.43
C GLN A 10 -4.25 8.44 6.69
N GLY A 11 -3.63 9.39 5.98
CA GLY A 11 -4.34 10.17 4.95
C GLY A 11 -4.58 9.35 3.70
N LEU A 12 -5.44 9.84 2.82
CA LEU A 12 -5.77 9.16 1.57
C LEU A 12 -4.52 8.91 0.73
N GLY A 13 -3.63 9.90 0.63
CA GLY A 13 -2.39 9.74 -0.14
C GLY A 13 -1.53 8.58 0.35
N ASN A 14 -1.36 8.45 1.67
CA ASN A 14 -0.61 7.32 2.24
C ASN A 14 -1.29 5.98 1.97
N GLN A 15 -2.60 5.94 2.03
CA GLN A 15 -3.36 4.73 1.71
C GLN A 15 -3.16 4.33 0.24
N LEU A 16 -3.19 5.29 -0.66
CA LEU A 16 -2.97 5.03 -2.09
C LEU A 16 -1.54 4.56 -2.38
N TRP A 17 -0.53 5.17 -1.76
CA TRP A 17 0.85 4.72 -1.90
C TRP A 17 1.00 3.27 -1.44
N ASN A 18 0.46 2.92 -0.27
CA ASN A 18 0.53 1.56 0.24
C ASN A 18 -0.19 0.57 -0.67
N TYR A 19 -1.37 0.92 -1.14
CA TYR A 19 -2.12 0.08 -2.07
C TYR A 19 -1.35 -0.16 -3.37
N VAL A 20 -0.88 0.89 -4.00
CA VAL A 20 -0.21 0.82 -5.30
C VAL A 20 1.12 0.06 -5.20
N VAL A 21 1.96 0.40 -4.24
CA VAL A 21 3.29 -0.20 -4.12
C VAL A 21 3.20 -1.67 -3.76
N THR A 22 2.34 -2.04 -2.83
CA THR A 22 2.19 -3.46 -2.45
C THR A 22 1.59 -4.27 -3.59
N LYS A 23 0.68 -3.70 -4.35
CA LYS A 23 0.11 -4.37 -5.53
C LYS A 23 1.14 -4.54 -6.65
N LEU A 24 2.02 -3.56 -6.87
CA LEU A 24 3.12 -3.68 -7.83
C LEU A 24 4.11 -4.78 -7.41
N ILE A 25 4.44 -4.85 -6.14
CA ILE A 25 5.33 -5.90 -5.62
C ILE A 25 4.70 -7.28 -5.86
N ALA A 26 3.43 -7.44 -5.54
CA ALA A 26 2.73 -8.69 -5.79
C ALA A 26 2.71 -9.05 -7.28
N ASP A 27 2.38 -8.10 -8.13
CA ASP A 27 2.34 -8.30 -9.58
C ASP A 27 3.69 -8.72 -10.14
N LYS A 28 4.75 -8.06 -9.71
CA LYS A 28 6.12 -8.35 -10.15
C LYS A 28 6.53 -9.79 -9.85
N HIS A 29 6.11 -10.33 -8.72
CA HIS A 29 6.50 -11.66 -8.27
C HIS A 29 5.48 -12.75 -8.63
N GLY A 30 4.35 -12.38 -9.22
CA GLY A 30 3.26 -13.33 -9.47
C GLY A 30 2.51 -13.77 -8.21
N TYR A 31 2.58 -12.99 -7.13
CA TYR A 31 1.84 -13.24 -5.91
C TYR A 31 0.46 -12.59 -5.98
N THR A 32 -0.47 -13.09 -5.17
CA THR A 32 -1.75 -12.41 -4.99
C THR A 32 -1.60 -11.20 -4.07
N HIS A 33 -2.51 -10.24 -4.22
CA HIS A 33 -2.54 -9.03 -3.38
C HIS A 33 -3.80 -9.04 -2.52
N GLY A 34 -3.65 -8.72 -1.23
CA GLY A 34 -4.75 -8.63 -0.30
C GLY A 34 -4.73 -7.32 0.48
N VAL A 35 -5.90 -6.86 0.90
CA VAL A 35 -6.06 -5.64 1.68
C VAL A 35 -6.81 -5.95 2.98
N MET A 36 -6.23 -5.52 4.09
CA MET A 36 -6.86 -5.58 5.40
C MET A 36 -7.57 -4.26 5.68
N SER A 37 -8.70 -4.34 6.34
CA SER A 37 -9.50 -3.17 6.75
C SER A 37 -9.88 -2.23 5.60
N PRO A 38 -10.45 -2.75 4.50
CA PRO A 38 -10.82 -1.92 3.35
C PRO A 38 -11.90 -0.89 3.69
N HIS A 39 -12.66 -1.11 4.76
CA HIS A 39 -13.66 -0.16 5.23
C HIS A 39 -13.06 1.17 5.72
N LYS A 40 -11.76 1.20 6.00
CA LYS A 40 -11.03 2.42 6.41
C LYS A 40 -10.54 3.25 5.23
N TYR A 41 -10.81 2.82 4.01
CA TYR A 41 -10.43 3.55 2.80
C TYR A 41 -11.16 4.91 2.72
N LYS A 42 -10.39 5.97 2.53
CA LYS A 42 -10.88 7.35 2.58
C LYS A 42 -11.30 7.93 1.22
N GLY A 43 -11.09 7.19 0.15
CA GLY A 43 -11.35 7.65 -1.21
C GLY A 43 -12.63 7.15 -1.86
N LYS A 44 -13.52 6.53 -1.11
CA LYS A 44 -14.74 5.87 -1.64
C LYS A 44 -15.59 6.76 -2.52
N GLU A 45 -15.62 8.05 -2.25
CA GLU A 45 -16.51 8.97 -2.95
C GLU A 45 -16.01 9.32 -4.35
N PHE A 46 -14.72 9.20 -4.61
CA PHE A 46 -14.14 9.68 -5.86
C PHE A 46 -13.24 8.71 -6.61
N LEU A 47 -12.78 7.65 -5.97
CA LEU A 47 -11.94 6.64 -6.62
C LEU A 47 -12.52 5.26 -6.44
N ASP A 48 -12.76 4.58 -7.56
CA ASP A 48 -13.09 3.17 -7.58
C ASP A 48 -11.81 2.34 -7.56
N ILE A 49 -11.59 1.64 -6.45
CA ILE A 49 -10.46 0.75 -6.31
C ILE A 49 -10.98 -0.66 -6.05
N SER A 50 -10.50 -1.60 -6.84
CA SER A 50 -10.73 -3.01 -6.58
C SER A 50 -9.68 -3.51 -5.59
N PHE A 51 -10.12 -3.86 -4.38
CA PHE A 51 -9.20 -4.35 -3.36
C PHE A 51 -8.80 -5.81 -3.54
N GLY A 52 -9.34 -6.49 -4.54
CA GLY A 52 -9.04 -7.91 -4.74
C GLY A 52 -9.52 -8.74 -3.55
N GLU A 53 -8.61 -9.48 -2.92
CA GLU A 53 -8.96 -10.26 -1.74
C GLU A 53 -9.02 -9.38 -0.50
N VAL A 54 -10.12 -9.50 0.26
CA VAL A 54 -10.24 -8.90 1.59
C VAL A 54 -9.68 -9.90 2.60
N VAL A 55 -8.67 -9.47 3.33
CA VAL A 55 -7.99 -10.31 4.30
C VAL A 55 -8.47 -9.97 5.70
N LEU A 56 -9.01 -10.95 6.39
CA LEU A 56 -9.46 -10.80 7.77
C LEU A 56 -8.31 -11.03 8.73
N GLY A 57 -8.29 -10.28 9.82
CA GLY A 57 -7.26 -10.37 10.86
C GLY A 57 -6.82 -8.99 11.31
N GLY A 58 -5.81 -8.94 12.17
CA GLY A 58 -5.28 -7.68 12.64
C GLY A 58 -6.17 -7.02 13.67
N ASN A 59 -6.40 -7.65 14.80
CA ASN A 59 -7.14 -7.07 15.94
C ASN A 59 -6.24 -6.15 16.77
N GLY A 60 -5.40 -5.38 16.11
CA GLY A 60 -4.61 -4.37 16.79
C GLY A 60 -5.47 -3.20 17.23
N PRO A 61 -5.03 -2.40 18.21
CA PRO A 61 -5.74 -1.20 18.60
C PRO A 61 -5.90 -0.26 17.41
N GLU A 62 -7.03 0.44 17.35
CA GLU A 62 -7.26 1.42 16.29
C GLU A 62 -6.16 2.49 16.30
N GLY A 63 -5.63 2.79 15.11
CA GLY A 63 -4.58 3.78 14.95
C GLY A 63 -3.17 3.29 15.17
N GLY A 64 -2.98 2.02 15.54
CA GLY A 64 -1.65 1.41 15.71
C GLY A 64 -1.38 0.29 14.72
N PRO A 65 -0.10 -0.09 14.55
CA PRO A 65 0.21 -1.26 13.75
C PRO A 65 -0.40 -2.50 14.39
N PRO A 66 -0.95 -3.44 13.60
CA PRO A 66 -1.52 -4.65 14.15
C PRO A 66 -0.42 -5.52 14.77
N THR A 67 -0.77 -6.13 15.90
CA THR A 67 0.13 -7.02 16.62
C THR A 67 0.07 -8.45 16.09
N SER A 68 -0.91 -8.76 15.25
CA SER A 68 -1.10 -10.10 14.70
C SER A 68 -1.17 -10.05 13.18
N LEU A 69 -0.61 -11.07 12.54
CA LEU A 69 -0.70 -11.26 11.11
C LEU A 69 -1.96 -12.06 10.75
N PRO A 70 -2.55 -11.82 9.57
CA PRO A 70 -3.67 -12.63 9.13
C PRO A 70 -3.25 -14.08 8.87
N ASN A 71 -4.23 -14.98 8.83
CA ASN A 71 -3.98 -16.39 8.55
C ASN A 71 -3.28 -16.57 7.20
N GLY A 72 -2.24 -17.40 7.17
CA GLY A 72 -1.46 -17.67 5.98
C GLY A 72 -0.34 -16.65 5.72
N VAL A 73 -0.33 -15.53 6.41
CA VAL A 73 0.73 -14.53 6.33
C VAL A 73 1.66 -14.73 7.51
N ASN A 74 2.90 -15.09 7.22
CA ASN A 74 3.88 -15.48 8.24
C ASN A 74 5.08 -14.54 8.34
N THR A 75 5.17 -13.54 7.47
CA THR A 75 6.28 -12.59 7.45
C THR A 75 5.74 -11.16 7.50
N TYR A 76 6.44 -10.32 8.24
CA TYR A 76 6.12 -8.91 8.38
C TYR A 76 7.33 -8.08 7.98
N TYR A 77 7.11 -7.07 7.17
CA TYR A 77 8.14 -6.13 6.78
C TYR A 77 7.64 -4.70 6.95
N ARG A 78 8.45 -3.86 7.58
CA ARG A 78 8.18 -2.42 7.68
C ARG A 78 9.29 -1.64 7.02
N GLU A 79 8.94 -0.78 6.09
CA GLU A 79 9.90 0.11 5.42
C GLU A 79 10.57 1.03 6.45
N ARG A 80 11.88 1.10 6.39
CA ARG A 80 12.66 2.00 7.24
C ARG A 80 12.91 3.30 6.50
N LEU A 81 12.57 4.39 7.14
CA LEU A 81 12.98 5.72 6.69
C LEU A 81 14.44 5.92 7.10
N VAL A 82 15.32 5.97 6.12
CA VAL A 82 16.71 6.31 6.37
C VAL A 82 16.84 7.83 6.26
N ARG A 83 16.97 8.50 7.39
CA ARG A 83 17.30 9.91 7.40
C ARG A 83 18.81 10.07 7.42
N HIS A 84 19.36 10.73 6.42
CA HIS A 84 20.73 11.22 6.49
C HIS A 84 20.75 12.46 7.38
N PRO A 85 21.69 12.53 8.37
CA PRO A 85 21.72 13.67 9.29
C PRO A 85 21.97 15.01 8.63
N ASN A 86 22.52 15.04 7.43
CA ASN A 86 22.86 16.27 6.71
C ASN A 86 22.09 16.48 5.41
N SER A 87 21.03 15.75 5.17
CA SER A 87 20.27 15.80 3.94
C SER A 87 18.79 15.68 4.24
N LEU A 88 18.01 16.49 3.55
CA LEU A 88 16.55 16.40 3.55
C LEU A 88 16.03 15.28 2.64
N ASP A 89 16.91 14.62 1.92
CA ASP A 89 16.53 13.51 1.06
C ASP A 89 16.23 12.26 1.88
N ILE A 90 14.99 11.97 1.90
CA ILE A 90 14.45 11.06 2.86
C ILE A 90 14.08 9.82 2.15
N THR A 91 14.55 9.24 1.25
CA THR A 91 14.03 7.91 0.89
C THR A 91 14.68 7.39 -0.35
N LYS A 92 15.53 6.49 -0.15
CA LYS A 92 15.74 5.45 -1.16
C LYS A 92 14.71 4.35 -0.93
N CYS A 93 14.09 3.91 -2.00
CA CYS A 93 13.35 2.68 -2.03
C CYS A 93 14.19 1.58 -1.37
N ASP A 94 13.60 0.90 -0.41
CA ASP A 94 14.28 -0.22 0.23
C ASP A 94 14.31 -1.39 -0.77
N THR A 95 15.50 -1.69 -1.26
CA THR A 95 15.68 -2.76 -2.25
C THR A 95 15.32 -4.13 -1.72
N ILE A 96 15.31 -4.31 -0.41
CA ILE A 96 14.90 -5.58 0.23
C ILE A 96 13.42 -5.85 -0.04
N MET A 97 12.59 -4.81 -0.09
CA MET A 97 11.17 -4.98 -0.40
C MET A 97 10.91 -5.51 -1.80
N LEU A 98 11.80 -5.23 -2.73
CA LEU A 98 11.67 -5.74 -4.10
C LEU A 98 11.94 -7.24 -4.20
N GLY A 99 12.62 -7.80 -3.19
CA GLY A 99 12.90 -9.24 -3.11
C GLY A 99 12.08 -9.96 -2.04
N VAL A 100 10.98 -9.36 -1.59
CA VAL A 100 10.17 -9.92 -0.50
C VAL A 100 9.56 -11.28 -0.88
N SER A 101 9.49 -12.17 0.09
CA SER A 101 8.89 -13.50 -0.10
C SER A 101 7.36 -13.42 -0.10
N ASP A 102 6.73 -14.47 -0.64
CA ASP A 102 5.27 -14.62 -0.57
C ASP A 102 4.77 -14.64 0.88
N ASN A 103 3.51 -14.37 1.08
CA ASN A 103 2.84 -14.37 2.38
C ASN A 103 3.43 -13.36 3.37
N THR A 104 3.68 -12.16 2.88
CA THR A 104 4.25 -11.06 3.66
C THR A 104 3.27 -9.90 3.76
N LYS A 105 3.13 -9.37 4.97
CA LYS A 105 2.47 -8.09 5.20
C LYS A 105 3.51 -6.96 5.17
N ILE A 106 3.24 -5.92 4.42
CA ILE A 106 4.14 -4.78 4.24
C ILE A 106 3.49 -3.52 4.80
N ASP A 107 4.19 -2.84 5.70
CA ASP A 107 3.82 -1.53 6.23
C ASP A 107 4.90 -0.50 5.92
N GLY A 108 4.55 0.74 6.02
CA GLY A 108 5.46 1.87 5.82
C GLY A 108 4.79 2.99 5.03
N ASN A 109 5.52 4.05 4.74
CA ASN A 109 5.01 5.15 3.92
C ASN A 109 5.04 4.81 2.43
N LEU A 110 6.04 4.05 2.00
CA LEU A 110 6.23 3.56 0.62
C LEU A 110 6.23 4.68 -0.43
N GLN A 111 6.53 5.90 -0.01
CA GLN A 111 6.44 7.10 -0.83
C GLN A 111 7.77 7.36 -1.55
N SER A 112 8.11 6.50 -2.48
CA SER A 112 9.27 6.69 -3.33
C SER A 112 8.92 6.44 -4.78
N ILE A 113 9.34 7.36 -5.65
CA ILE A 113 9.14 7.21 -7.08
C ILE A 113 9.87 5.98 -7.64
N ASP A 114 10.90 5.51 -6.96
CA ASP A 114 11.63 4.32 -7.36
C ASP A 114 10.77 3.05 -7.37
N TYR A 115 9.73 3.01 -6.54
CA TYR A 115 8.78 1.90 -6.57
C TYR A 115 7.88 1.90 -7.79
N ILE A 116 7.50 3.08 -8.27
CA ILE A 116 6.43 3.25 -9.26
C ILE A 116 6.91 3.67 -10.64
N LYS A 117 8.17 4.07 -10.79
CA LYS A 117 8.68 4.47 -12.09
C LYS A 117 8.56 3.33 -13.10
N ASN A 118 8.26 3.66 -14.35
CA ASN A 118 8.02 2.71 -15.44
C ASN A 118 6.72 1.89 -15.34
N HIS A 119 5.84 2.20 -14.38
CA HIS A 119 4.56 1.49 -14.20
C HIS A 119 3.34 2.41 -14.30
N LYS A 120 3.50 3.58 -14.89
CA LYS A 120 2.46 4.61 -14.93
C LYS A 120 1.15 4.10 -15.51
N GLU A 121 1.19 3.43 -16.64
CA GLU A 121 -0.02 2.96 -17.31
C GLU A 121 -0.77 1.90 -16.49
N LEU A 122 -0.01 0.98 -15.91
CA LEU A 122 -0.59 -0.04 -15.04
C LEU A 122 -1.25 0.58 -13.81
N ILE A 123 -0.58 1.52 -13.16
CA ILE A 123 -1.11 2.21 -11.99
C ILE A 123 -2.37 2.99 -12.36
N GLN A 124 -2.38 3.68 -13.49
CA GLN A 124 -3.56 4.40 -13.94
C GLN A 124 -4.76 3.49 -14.18
N SER A 125 -4.52 2.25 -14.58
CA SER A 125 -5.59 1.27 -14.72
C SER A 125 -6.21 0.84 -13.38
N TRP A 126 -5.47 0.99 -12.29
CA TRP A 126 -5.95 0.65 -10.95
C TRP A 126 -6.67 1.79 -10.24
N LEU A 127 -6.30 3.04 -10.56
CA LEU A 127 -6.84 4.24 -9.91
C LEU A 127 -7.88 4.88 -10.82
N VAL A 128 -9.11 4.37 -10.74
CA VAL A 128 -10.21 4.79 -11.58
C VAL A 128 -11.06 5.83 -10.86
N ILE A 129 -11.25 6.99 -11.50
CA ILE A 129 -12.11 8.04 -10.97
C ILE A 129 -13.57 7.62 -11.18
N LYS A 130 -14.38 7.74 -10.14
CA LYS A 130 -15.81 7.43 -10.21
C LYS A 130 -16.52 8.32 -11.21
N ASP A 131 -17.54 7.75 -11.86
CA ASP A 131 -18.43 8.51 -12.72
C ASP A 131 -19.10 9.65 -11.94
N GLY A 132 -19.17 10.80 -12.55
CA GLY A 132 -19.75 11.99 -11.96
C GLY A 132 -18.76 12.93 -11.29
N TYR A 133 -17.51 12.52 -11.08
CA TYR A 133 -16.44 13.42 -10.64
C TYR A 133 -15.70 14.01 -11.85
N ASN A 134 -15.66 15.32 -11.91
CA ASN A 134 -14.96 16.03 -12.95
C ASN A 134 -13.75 16.76 -12.37
N ILE A 135 -12.55 16.22 -12.59
CA ILE A 135 -11.31 16.80 -12.09
C ILE A 135 -10.88 18.08 -12.82
N THR A 136 -11.57 18.44 -13.90
CA THR A 136 -11.29 19.69 -14.64
C THR A 136 -11.93 20.91 -14.00
N ASP A 137 -12.77 20.74 -12.99
CA ASP A 137 -13.44 21.83 -12.28
C ASP A 137 -12.61 22.40 -11.10
N TYR A 138 -11.37 22.00 -11.00
CA TYR A 138 -10.44 22.53 -9.98
C TYR A 138 -9.54 23.61 -10.54
#